data_32a13e1cfe05eeb9212306492acb21f7
#
_entry.id   32a13e1cfe05eeb9212306492acb21f7
#
_cell.length_a   1.000
_cell.length_b   1.000
_cell.length_c   1.000
_cell.angle_alpha   90.00
_cell.angle_beta   90.00
_cell.angle_gamma   90.00
#
_symmetry.space_group_name_H-M   'P 1'
#
loop_
_entity.id
_entity.type
_entity.pdbx_description
1 polymer ?
#
loop_
_entity_poly.entity_id
_entity_poly.type
_entity_poly.pdbx_seq_one_letter_code
_entity_poly.pdbx_strand_id
1 'polypeptide(L)'
;RDAGTDEREAEHAHNIDMMKTALPDLDLRAPDVGWQGHVAHRCNSNDYLPVAGPVPMLDEFNRRFERLRHDRKRVIDAPSPILPGLAVLTSLGSRGLSAAPLAAEMVADQLTGTLPAVPRYLQRALSPGRFPERALKRGEPL
;
A
#
# COMPACT_ATOMS: atom_id res chain seq x y z
N ARG A 1 -1.73 3.34 -22.54
CA ARG A 1 -0.55 4.11 -22.99
C ARG A 1 0.55 3.77 -22.02
N ASP A 2 1.55 3.10 -22.51
CA ASP A 2 2.78 2.88 -21.78
C ASP A 2 3.46 4.24 -21.62
N ALA A 3 3.39 4.83 -20.45
CA ALA A 3 4.13 6.04 -20.14
C ALA A 3 5.59 5.57 -19.96
N GLY A 4 6.45 5.91 -20.92
CA GLY A 4 7.86 5.58 -20.86
C GLY A 4 8.49 6.00 -19.53
N THR A 5 9.53 5.30 -19.13
CA THR A 5 10.31 5.60 -17.92
C THR A 5 11.56 6.44 -18.23
N ASP A 6 11.58 7.11 -19.39
CA ASP A 6 12.70 7.95 -19.79
C ASP A 6 12.68 9.28 -19.04
N GLU A 7 13.83 9.69 -18.57
CA GLU A 7 14.04 10.98 -17.93
C GLU A 7 13.98 12.10 -18.97
N ARG A 8 13.28 13.19 -18.65
CA ARG A 8 13.10 14.33 -19.56
C ARG A 8 13.55 15.63 -18.92
N GLU A 9 14.39 16.37 -19.64
CA GLU A 9 14.92 17.66 -19.17
C GLU A 9 13.81 18.69 -18.87
N ALA A 10 12.73 18.68 -19.66
CA ALA A 10 11.59 19.54 -19.43
C ALA A 10 10.87 19.28 -18.09
N GLU A 11 10.92 18.05 -17.58
CA GLU A 11 10.35 17.69 -16.28
C GLU A 11 11.22 18.21 -15.12
N HIS A 12 12.55 18.24 -15.29
CA HIS A 12 13.45 18.87 -14.32
C HIS A 12 13.19 20.37 -14.20
N ALA A 13 13.08 21.07 -15.33
CA ALA A 13 12.76 22.49 -15.37
C ALA A 13 11.42 22.79 -14.67
N HIS A 14 10.40 22.00 -14.97
CA HIS A 14 9.08 22.13 -14.33
C HIS A 14 9.15 21.88 -12.82
N ASN A 15 9.87 20.86 -12.38
CA ASN A 15 10.01 20.55 -10.94
C ASN A 15 10.73 21.66 -10.19
N ILE A 16 11.76 22.28 -10.79
CA ILE A 16 12.45 23.44 -10.20
C ILE A 16 11.50 24.64 -10.07
N ASP A 17 10.72 24.92 -11.08
CA ASP A 17 9.75 26.03 -11.08
C ASP A 17 8.69 25.82 -10.00
N MET A 18 8.15 24.61 -9.89
CA MET A 18 7.22 24.21 -8.82
C MET A 18 7.84 24.38 -7.44
N MET A 19 9.10 23.97 -7.25
CA MET A 19 9.80 24.11 -5.97
C MET A 19 10.02 25.58 -5.60
N LYS A 20 10.44 26.41 -6.55
CA LYS A 20 10.60 27.87 -6.34
C LYS A 20 9.27 28.55 -5.99
N THR A 21 8.18 28.10 -6.61
CA THR A 21 6.84 28.61 -6.29
C THR A 21 6.39 28.21 -4.88
N ALA A 22 6.67 26.97 -4.48
CA ALA A 22 6.25 26.45 -3.17
C ALA A 22 7.12 26.96 -2.02
N LEU A 23 8.40 27.27 -2.29
CA LEU A 23 9.40 27.66 -1.31
C LEU A 23 10.14 28.95 -1.78
N PRO A 24 9.45 30.09 -1.85
CA PRO A 24 10.00 31.31 -2.45
C PRO A 24 11.21 31.88 -1.70
N ASP A 25 11.32 31.59 -0.40
CA ASP A 25 12.41 32.07 0.45
C ASP A 25 13.67 31.17 0.38
N LEU A 26 13.59 30.05 -0.35
CA LEU A 26 14.71 29.13 -0.49
C LEU A 26 15.48 29.43 -1.80
N ASP A 27 16.78 29.78 -1.68
CA ASP A 27 17.67 29.97 -2.85
C ASP A 27 17.96 28.60 -3.52
N LEU A 28 16.99 28.13 -4.30
CA LEU A 28 17.09 26.88 -5.05
C LEU A 28 17.88 27.12 -6.35
N ARG A 29 19.15 26.70 -6.35
CA ARG A 29 19.99 26.71 -7.54
C ARG A 29 20.05 25.31 -8.16
N ALA A 30 20.06 25.27 -9.50
CA ALA A 30 20.40 24.03 -10.17
C ALA A 30 21.85 23.64 -9.79
N PRO A 31 22.12 22.37 -9.46
CA PRO A 31 23.49 21.97 -9.18
C PRO A 31 24.39 22.13 -10.41
N ASP A 32 25.66 22.45 -10.20
CA ASP A 32 26.67 22.61 -11.25
C ASP A 32 26.92 21.28 -12.01
N VAL A 33 26.56 20.17 -11.42
CA VAL A 33 26.59 18.84 -12.03
C VAL A 33 25.18 18.51 -12.53
N GLY A 34 25.06 17.99 -13.73
CA GLY A 34 23.77 17.68 -14.34
C GLY A 34 22.82 16.92 -13.41
N TRP A 35 21.54 17.24 -13.48
CA TRP A 35 20.50 16.57 -12.71
C TRP A 35 20.44 15.08 -13.11
N GLN A 36 20.34 14.23 -12.10
CA GLN A 36 20.00 12.83 -12.31
C GLN A 36 18.60 12.62 -11.76
N GLY A 37 17.70 12.13 -12.60
CA GLY A 37 16.35 11.79 -12.24
C GLY A 37 16.16 10.28 -12.09
N HIS A 38 15.04 9.89 -11.52
CA HIS A 38 14.58 8.53 -11.50
C HIS A 38 13.11 8.48 -11.89
N VAL A 39 12.82 7.81 -12.99
CA VAL A 39 11.45 7.62 -13.49
C VAL A 39 11.10 6.13 -13.35
N ALA A 40 10.04 5.84 -12.61
CA ALA A 40 9.59 4.47 -12.39
C ALA A 40 8.08 4.40 -12.21
N HIS A 41 7.52 3.23 -12.47
CA HIS A 41 6.12 2.95 -12.16
C HIS A 41 5.93 2.81 -10.65
N ARG A 42 4.88 3.44 -10.13
CA ARG A 42 4.47 3.28 -8.73
C ARG A 42 3.53 2.09 -8.59
N CYS A 43 3.82 1.24 -7.63
CA CYS A 43 2.92 0.16 -7.28
C CYS A 43 1.75 0.69 -6.44
N ASN A 44 0.55 0.55 -6.99
CA ASN A 44 -0.70 0.86 -6.29
C ASN A 44 -1.56 -0.40 -6.24
N SER A 45 -2.32 -0.55 -5.16
CA SER A 45 -3.41 -1.51 -5.10
C SER A 45 -4.63 -0.96 -5.85
N ASN A 46 -5.59 -1.84 -6.20
CA ASN A 46 -6.82 -1.44 -6.90
C ASN A 46 -7.70 -0.45 -6.11
N ASP A 47 -7.52 -0.37 -4.79
CA ASP A 47 -8.25 0.54 -3.91
C ASP A 47 -7.42 1.74 -3.44
N TYR A 48 -6.21 1.90 -3.99
CA TYR A 48 -5.25 2.96 -3.66
C TYR A 48 -4.81 3.02 -2.19
N LEU A 49 -5.13 2.00 -1.40
CA LEU A 49 -4.66 1.87 -0.03
C LEU A 49 -3.39 1.00 0.01
N PRO A 50 -2.43 1.30 0.89
CA PRO A 50 -1.31 0.41 1.15
C PRO A 50 -1.76 -1.01 1.48
N VAL A 51 -0.92 -1.97 1.20
CA VAL A 51 -1.10 -3.37 1.60
C VAL A 51 -0.09 -3.66 2.70
N ALA A 52 -0.57 -3.86 3.92
CA ALA A 52 0.29 -4.04 5.09
C ALA A 52 -0.31 -5.07 6.06
N GLY A 53 0.47 -6.06 6.43
CA GLY A 53 0.09 -7.08 7.40
C GLY A 53 0.40 -8.52 6.99
N PRO A 54 -0.01 -9.50 7.80
CA PRO A 54 0.22 -10.91 7.56
C PRO A 54 -0.42 -11.40 6.26
N VAL A 55 0.28 -12.29 5.55
CA VAL A 55 -0.19 -12.85 4.29
C VAL A 55 -1.26 -13.92 4.55
N PRO A 56 -2.45 -13.84 3.92
CA PRO A 56 -3.50 -14.83 4.11
C PRO A 56 -3.17 -16.17 3.43
N MET A 57 -3.55 -17.27 4.07
CA MET A 57 -3.60 -18.61 3.47
C MET A 57 -4.88 -18.72 2.65
N LEU A 58 -4.79 -18.58 1.31
CA LEU A 58 -5.96 -18.43 0.44
C LEU A 58 -6.90 -19.64 0.47
N ASP A 59 -6.37 -20.88 0.44
CA ASP A 59 -7.18 -22.10 0.48
C ASP A 59 -7.97 -22.18 1.79
N GLU A 60 -7.31 -21.95 2.91
CA GLU A 60 -7.94 -21.96 4.23
C GLU A 60 -8.92 -20.80 4.39
N PHE A 61 -8.58 -19.63 3.84
CA PHE A 61 -9.44 -18.46 3.82
C PHE A 61 -10.73 -18.76 3.05
N ASN A 62 -10.62 -19.36 1.85
CA ASN A 62 -11.75 -19.75 1.05
C ASN A 62 -12.66 -20.73 1.80
N ARG A 63 -12.09 -21.80 2.36
CA ARG A 63 -12.83 -22.81 3.12
C ARG A 63 -13.55 -22.22 4.33
N ARG A 64 -12.87 -21.38 5.11
CA ARG A 64 -13.39 -20.82 6.37
C ARG A 64 -14.48 -19.78 6.15
N PHE A 65 -14.35 -18.99 5.08
CA PHE A 65 -15.21 -17.85 4.80
C PHE A 65 -16.10 -18.03 3.56
N GLU A 66 -16.26 -19.25 3.06
CA GLU A 66 -17.07 -19.57 1.88
C GLU A 66 -18.48 -19.00 1.94
N ARG A 67 -19.08 -18.90 3.13
CA ARG A 67 -20.41 -18.32 3.34
C ARG A 67 -20.54 -16.87 2.87
N LEU A 68 -19.45 -16.14 2.72
CA LEU A 68 -19.45 -14.77 2.17
C LEU A 68 -19.93 -14.71 0.72
N ARG A 69 -19.84 -15.82 -0.03
CA ARG A 69 -20.35 -15.92 -1.39
C ARG A 69 -21.89 -15.82 -1.44
N HIS A 70 -22.54 -16.26 -0.40
CA HIS A 70 -24.00 -16.30 -0.29
C HIS A 70 -24.56 -15.15 0.56
N ASP A 71 -23.75 -14.61 1.49
CA ASP A 71 -24.13 -13.50 2.37
C ASP A 71 -23.07 -12.40 2.35
N ARG A 72 -23.21 -11.49 1.39
CA ARG A 72 -22.27 -10.37 1.18
C ARG A 72 -22.23 -9.36 2.34
N LYS A 73 -23.30 -9.28 3.13
CA LYS A 73 -23.41 -8.36 4.27
C LYS A 73 -22.77 -8.91 5.53
N ARG A 74 -22.45 -10.20 5.55
CA ARG A 74 -21.84 -10.85 6.70
C ARG A 74 -20.49 -10.20 7.04
N VAL A 75 -20.35 -9.84 8.31
CA VAL A 75 -19.06 -9.36 8.85
C VAL A 75 -18.24 -10.56 9.29
N ILE A 76 -16.98 -10.59 8.89
CA ILE A 76 -16.02 -11.56 9.42
C ILE A 76 -15.64 -11.13 10.84
N ASP A 77 -16.02 -11.94 11.80
CA ASP A 77 -15.68 -11.74 13.22
C ASP A 77 -14.61 -12.77 13.73
N ALA A 78 -13.97 -13.46 12.81
CA ALA A 78 -12.91 -14.41 13.12
C ALA A 78 -11.60 -13.92 12.53
N PRO A 79 -10.45 -14.25 13.18
CA PRO A 79 -9.15 -13.93 12.64
C PRO A 79 -8.95 -14.61 11.27
N SER A 80 -8.33 -13.89 10.35
CA SER A 80 -7.94 -14.43 9.05
C SER A 80 -6.91 -15.55 9.23
N PRO A 81 -7.03 -16.68 8.53
CA PRO A 81 -5.94 -17.65 8.47
C PRO A 81 -4.75 -17.02 7.72
N ILE A 82 -3.58 -17.06 8.33
CA ILE A 82 -2.36 -16.42 7.85
C ILE A 82 -1.21 -17.41 7.75
N LEU A 83 -0.27 -17.12 6.87
CA LEU A 83 1.02 -17.81 6.82
C LEU A 83 1.86 -17.35 8.02
N PRO A 84 2.27 -18.29 8.91
CA PRO A 84 3.05 -17.92 10.09
C PRO A 84 4.39 -17.25 9.70
N GLY A 85 4.73 -16.16 10.36
CA GLY A 85 6.00 -15.46 10.18
C GLY A 85 6.15 -14.71 8.87
N LEU A 86 5.11 -14.65 8.02
CA LEU A 86 5.16 -13.93 6.75
C LEU A 86 4.19 -12.76 6.74
N ALA A 87 4.73 -11.58 6.48
CA ALA A 87 3.95 -10.36 6.30
C ALA A 87 4.43 -9.57 5.07
N VAL A 88 3.60 -8.68 4.58
CA VAL A 88 3.89 -7.84 3.42
C VAL A 88 3.64 -6.37 3.76
N LEU A 89 4.49 -5.50 3.21
CA LEU A 89 4.30 -4.05 3.17
C LEU A 89 4.60 -3.58 1.75
N THR A 90 3.58 -3.20 1.00
CA THR A 90 3.69 -2.82 -0.42
C THR A 90 2.56 -1.88 -0.84
N SER A 91 2.53 -1.53 -2.13
CA SER A 91 1.47 -0.70 -2.74
C SER A 91 1.29 0.67 -2.06
N LEU A 92 2.39 1.27 -1.61
CA LEU A 92 2.39 2.56 -0.92
C LEU A 92 2.05 3.74 -1.85
N GLY A 93 2.12 3.55 -3.16
CA GLY A 93 1.81 4.56 -4.17
C GLY A 93 2.63 5.83 -4.02
N SER A 94 1.97 6.98 -4.15
CA SER A 94 2.61 8.30 -4.00
C SER A 94 2.78 8.75 -2.54
N ARG A 95 2.22 8.01 -1.58
CA ARG A 95 2.21 8.37 -0.15
C ARG A 95 3.20 7.56 0.68
N GLY A 96 4.18 6.90 0.03
CA GLY A 96 5.13 6.00 0.70
C GLY A 96 5.87 6.67 1.86
N LEU A 97 6.41 7.86 1.65
CA LEU A 97 7.19 8.57 2.68
C LEU A 97 6.36 8.89 3.94
N SER A 98 5.09 9.23 3.79
CA SER A 98 4.21 9.55 4.92
C SER A 98 3.55 8.32 5.55
N ALA A 99 3.24 7.29 4.76
CA ALA A 99 2.48 6.13 5.22
C ALA A 99 3.35 4.96 5.68
N ALA A 100 4.57 4.80 5.10
CA ALA A 100 5.41 3.63 5.37
C ALA A 100 5.84 3.49 6.84
N PRO A 101 6.23 4.54 7.58
CA PRO A 101 6.66 4.37 8.96
C PRO A 101 5.56 3.77 9.84
N LEU A 102 4.35 4.31 9.78
CA LEU A 102 3.22 3.81 10.56
C LEU A 102 2.77 2.41 10.11
N ALA A 103 2.80 2.15 8.80
CA ALA A 103 2.44 0.84 8.26
C ALA A 103 3.50 -0.24 8.63
N ALA A 104 4.78 0.14 8.69
CA ALA A 104 5.84 -0.76 9.13
C ALA A 104 5.72 -1.09 10.63
N GLU A 105 5.43 -0.10 11.47
CA GLU A 105 5.16 -0.31 12.89
C GLU A 105 3.99 -1.27 13.09
N MET A 106 2.88 -1.05 12.39
CA MET A 106 1.71 -1.94 12.42
C MET A 106 2.06 -3.39 12.03
N VAL A 107 2.90 -3.59 11.02
CA VAL A 107 3.34 -4.93 10.60
C VAL A 107 4.24 -5.57 11.66
N ALA A 108 5.15 -4.78 12.24
CA ALA A 108 6.03 -5.24 13.31
C ALA A 108 5.22 -5.69 14.55
N ASP A 109 4.26 -4.88 14.99
CA ASP A 109 3.35 -5.23 16.08
C ASP A 109 2.62 -6.56 15.85
N GLN A 110 2.11 -6.75 14.63
CA GLN A 110 1.39 -7.98 14.28
C GLN A 110 2.29 -9.22 14.24
N LEU A 111 3.56 -9.06 13.85
CA LEU A 111 4.53 -10.16 13.83
C LEU A 111 5.06 -10.52 15.22
N THR A 112 5.25 -9.51 16.07
CA THR A 112 5.80 -9.69 17.42
C THR A 112 4.72 -9.94 18.48
N GLY A 113 3.45 -9.74 18.15
CA GLY A 113 2.34 -9.88 19.09
C GLY A 113 2.26 -8.74 20.11
N THR A 114 2.85 -7.59 19.81
CA THR A 114 2.77 -6.39 20.65
C THR A 114 1.43 -5.67 20.47
N LEU A 115 1.16 -4.70 21.35
CA LEU A 115 -0.05 -3.89 21.26
C LEU A 115 -0.01 -3.05 19.99
N PRO A 116 -1.03 -3.17 19.10
CA PRO A 116 -1.01 -2.46 17.83
C PRO A 116 -1.00 -0.93 17.98
N ALA A 117 -0.08 -0.27 17.27
CA ALA A 117 0.02 1.18 17.20
C ALA A 117 -1.19 1.84 16.52
N VAL A 118 -1.98 1.07 15.75
CA VAL A 118 -3.12 1.59 15.00
C VAL A 118 -4.43 0.90 15.37
N PRO A 119 -5.58 1.60 15.28
CA PRO A 119 -6.88 1.02 15.54
C PRO A 119 -7.22 -0.17 14.63
N ARG A 120 -8.04 -1.11 15.12
CA ARG A 120 -8.40 -2.34 14.42
C ARG A 120 -9.01 -2.11 13.03
N TYR A 121 -9.78 -1.04 12.85
CA TYR A 121 -10.37 -0.72 11.55
C TYR A 121 -9.32 -0.37 10.49
N LEU A 122 -8.22 0.33 10.88
CA LEU A 122 -7.10 0.59 9.98
C LEU A 122 -6.33 -0.68 9.65
N GLN A 123 -6.06 -1.53 10.64
CA GLN A 123 -5.42 -2.83 10.40
C GLN A 123 -6.21 -3.64 9.38
N ARG A 124 -7.54 -3.69 9.49
CA ARG A 124 -8.41 -4.38 8.52
C ARG A 124 -8.39 -3.72 7.14
N ALA A 125 -8.43 -2.39 7.10
CA ALA A 125 -8.43 -1.64 5.84
C ALA A 125 -7.13 -1.83 5.05
N LEU A 126 -6.00 -2.01 5.73
CA LEU A 126 -4.68 -2.19 5.10
C LEU A 126 -4.31 -3.67 4.93
N SER A 127 -4.99 -4.60 5.61
CA SER A 127 -4.68 -6.04 5.55
C SER A 127 -4.75 -6.60 4.13
N PRO A 128 -3.79 -7.45 3.73
CA PRO A 128 -3.88 -8.22 2.47
C PRO A 128 -5.15 -9.10 2.41
N GLY A 129 -5.67 -9.54 3.55
CA GLY A 129 -6.91 -10.33 3.65
C GLY A 129 -8.17 -9.64 3.12
N ARG A 130 -8.14 -8.30 2.94
CA ARG A 130 -9.26 -7.57 2.34
C ARG A 130 -9.55 -7.94 0.89
N PHE A 131 -8.54 -8.40 0.14
CA PHE A 131 -8.70 -8.79 -1.26
C PHE A 131 -9.48 -10.11 -1.39
N PRO A 132 -9.06 -11.22 -0.75
CA PRO A 132 -9.87 -12.44 -0.77
C PRO A 132 -11.25 -12.26 -0.14
N GLU A 133 -11.41 -11.41 0.90
CA GLU A 133 -12.74 -11.10 1.44
C GLU A 133 -13.65 -10.47 0.36
N ARG A 134 -13.14 -9.49 -0.39
CA ARG A 134 -13.88 -8.83 -1.46
C ARG A 134 -14.18 -9.76 -2.63
N ALA A 135 -13.22 -10.61 -3.02
CA ALA A 135 -13.41 -11.59 -4.08
C ALA A 135 -14.53 -12.58 -3.71
N LEU A 136 -14.51 -13.14 -2.51
CA LEU A 136 -15.59 -14.02 -2.03
C LEU A 136 -16.95 -13.33 -2.07
N LYS A 137 -17.05 -12.09 -1.56
CA LYS A 137 -18.29 -11.31 -1.58
C LYS A 137 -18.81 -11.00 -2.99
N ARG A 138 -17.94 -10.99 -4.00
CA ARG A 138 -18.30 -10.82 -5.41
C ARG A 138 -18.60 -12.14 -6.12
N GLY A 139 -18.31 -13.27 -5.48
CA GLY A 139 -18.41 -14.59 -6.10
C GLY A 139 -17.24 -14.93 -7.05
N GLU A 140 -16.14 -14.17 -6.95
CA GLU A 140 -14.94 -14.35 -7.76
C GLU A 140 -14.07 -15.49 -7.21
N PRO A 141 -13.25 -16.17 -8.03
CA PRO A 141 -12.24 -17.10 -7.54
C PRO A 141 -11.16 -16.39 -6.73
N LEU A 142 -10.50 -17.11 -5.82
CA LEU A 142 -9.35 -16.63 -5.04
C LEU A 142 -8.05 -17.06 -5.70
#